data_92275b1aa44831ff2e7bfd31416189fd
#
_entry.id   92275b1aa44831ff2e7bfd31416189fd
#
_cell.length_a   1.000
_cell.length_b   1.000
_cell.length_c   1.000
_cell.angle_alpha   90.00
_cell.angle_beta   90.00
_cell.angle_gamma   90.00
#
_symmetry.space_group_name_H-M   'P 1'
#
loop_
_entity.id
_entity.type
_entity.pdbx_description
1 polymer ?
#
loop_
_entity_poly.entity_id
_entity_poly.type
_entity_poly.pdbx_seq_one_letter_code
_entity_poly.pdbx_strand_id
1 'polypeptide(L)'
;YAFQNFSDNDYYVDTYVRDFEIREDGSVRFPPLDKSKIYHLKRFNDQYHNEAVIGKIGVVGKKWADRLALSFNYSYFYKEIQTGVYQDVVFGEKFRKGHSLAPSLEYYKKNLFVKNLDLLLTANYNHNLTNNVDTASRAYNWRGEFYERGSRGEQSYQNSESKNKNWNGTLRMNYHIGEAHTFTFS
;
A
#
# COMPACT_ATOMS: atom_id res chain seq x y z
N TYR A 1 16.38 4.51 -9.73
CA TYR A 1 15.17 4.15 -10.47
C TYR A 1 13.96 4.78 -9.80
N ALA A 2 13.12 5.46 -10.58
CA ALA A 2 11.86 6.02 -10.11
C ALA A 2 10.75 5.65 -11.09
N PHE A 3 9.55 5.44 -10.59
CA PHE A 3 8.37 5.23 -11.40
C PHE A 3 7.16 5.90 -10.76
N GLN A 4 6.20 6.22 -11.61
CA GLN A 4 4.90 6.73 -11.23
C GLN A 4 3.86 5.96 -12.02
N ASN A 5 2.77 5.60 -11.38
CA ASN A 5 1.60 5.00 -12.00
C ASN A 5 0.36 5.76 -11.55
N PHE A 6 -0.49 6.07 -12.50
CA PHE A 6 -1.75 6.75 -12.29
C PHE A 6 -2.83 6.10 -13.15
N SER A 7 -4.00 5.88 -12.56
CA SER A 7 -5.18 5.40 -13.26
C SER A 7 -6.43 6.00 -12.64
N ASP A 8 -7.29 6.56 -13.44
CA ASP A 8 -8.62 7.01 -12.99
C ASP A 8 -9.53 5.84 -12.65
N ASN A 9 -9.25 4.65 -13.20
CA ASN A 9 -10.09 3.46 -13.07
C ASN A 9 -11.57 3.73 -13.39
N ASP A 10 -11.82 4.61 -14.32
CA ASP A 10 -13.13 5.14 -14.67
C ASP A 10 -13.88 4.27 -15.70
N TYR A 11 -13.59 2.98 -15.71
CA TYR A 11 -14.23 2.02 -16.60
C TYR A 11 -15.71 1.78 -16.24
N TYR A 12 -16.45 1.23 -17.20
CA TYR A 12 -17.85 0.90 -17.05
C TYR A 12 -18.05 -0.46 -16.38
N VAL A 13 -19.10 -0.57 -15.59
CA VAL A 13 -19.55 -1.81 -14.95
C VAL A 13 -21.05 -1.97 -15.11
N ASP A 14 -21.49 -3.22 -15.22
CA ASP A 14 -22.90 -3.58 -15.21
C ASP A 14 -23.34 -3.83 -13.76
N THR A 15 -24.29 -3.03 -13.28
CA THR A 15 -24.69 -3.04 -11.87
C THR A 15 -26.14 -2.62 -11.67
N TYR A 16 -26.65 -2.89 -10.48
CA TYR A 16 -27.94 -2.38 -10.02
C TYR A 16 -27.76 -1.03 -9.34
N VAL A 17 -28.74 -0.15 -9.45
CA VAL A 17 -28.74 1.15 -8.77
C VAL A 17 -29.73 1.10 -7.62
N ARG A 18 -29.23 1.40 -6.40
CA ARG A 18 -30.11 1.69 -5.26
C ARG A 18 -30.52 3.16 -5.36
N ASP A 19 -31.72 3.36 -5.84
CA ASP A 19 -32.31 4.70 -5.92
C ASP A 19 -32.77 5.18 -4.53
N PHE A 20 -32.89 6.47 -4.38
CA PHE A 20 -33.48 7.14 -3.21
C PHE A 20 -34.29 8.35 -3.67
N GLU A 21 -35.25 8.71 -2.87
CA GLU A 21 -36.10 9.89 -3.06
C GLU A 21 -36.03 10.76 -1.81
N ILE A 22 -35.69 12.04 -1.98
CA ILE A 22 -35.71 13.02 -0.88
C ILE A 22 -37.09 13.62 -0.87
N ARG A 23 -37.82 13.47 0.24
CA ARG A 23 -39.16 14.02 0.42
C ARG A 23 -39.08 15.50 0.84
N GLU A 24 -40.22 16.19 0.75
CA GLU A 24 -40.32 17.60 1.16
C GLU A 24 -39.97 17.85 2.64
N ASP A 25 -40.17 16.86 3.49
CA ASP A 25 -39.81 16.90 4.91
C ASP A 25 -38.32 16.59 5.17
N GLY A 26 -37.52 16.37 4.11
CA GLY A 26 -36.11 16.03 4.19
C GLY A 26 -35.84 14.55 4.48
N SER A 27 -36.87 13.73 4.68
CA SER A 27 -36.69 12.30 4.86
C SER A 27 -36.31 11.60 3.57
N VAL A 28 -35.51 10.52 3.69
CA VAL A 28 -35.07 9.74 2.53
C VAL A 28 -35.86 8.44 2.45
N ARG A 29 -36.49 8.20 1.29
CA ARG A 29 -37.16 6.94 0.96
C ARG A 29 -36.29 6.11 0.03
N PHE A 30 -36.25 4.82 0.28
CA PHE A 30 -35.56 3.85 -0.56
C PHE A 30 -36.60 2.97 -1.26
N PRO A 31 -36.76 3.12 -2.59
CA PRO A 31 -37.56 2.17 -3.36
C PRO A 31 -36.93 0.77 -3.28
N PRO A 32 -37.73 -0.31 -3.46
CA PRO A 32 -37.19 -1.66 -3.60
C PRO A 32 -36.16 -1.73 -4.74
N LEU A 33 -35.04 -2.44 -4.51
CA LEU A 33 -34.04 -2.63 -5.54
C LEU A 33 -34.61 -3.42 -6.72
N ASP A 34 -34.69 -2.80 -7.88
CA ASP A 34 -35.17 -3.44 -9.11
C ASP A 34 -34.02 -4.24 -9.77
N LYS A 35 -33.98 -5.53 -9.47
CA LYS A 35 -32.98 -6.45 -10.04
C LYS A 35 -33.27 -6.85 -11.49
N SER A 36 -34.36 -6.42 -12.08
CA SER A 36 -34.62 -6.62 -13.52
C SER A 36 -33.88 -5.61 -14.40
N LYS A 37 -33.42 -4.50 -13.83
CA LYS A 37 -32.72 -3.42 -14.53
C LYS A 37 -31.25 -3.43 -14.20
N ILE A 38 -30.45 -3.79 -15.20
CA ILE A 38 -29.00 -3.66 -15.15
C ILE A 38 -28.60 -2.36 -15.86
N TYR A 39 -27.78 -1.55 -15.23
CA TYR A 39 -27.29 -0.29 -15.74
C TYR A 39 -25.81 -0.41 -16.07
N HIS A 40 -25.40 0.10 -17.22
CA HIS A 40 -24.00 0.21 -17.64
C HIS A 40 -23.47 1.58 -17.21
N LEU A 41 -22.78 1.65 -16.07
CA LEU A 41 -22.38 2.89 -15.42
C LEU A 41 -20.88 2.98 -15.25
N LYS A 42 -20.36 4.20 -15.35
CA LYS A 42 -18.96 4.51 -15.18
C LYS A 42 -18.62 4.65 -13.71
N ARG A 43 -17.47 4.10 -13.31
CA ARG A 43 -16.91 4.34 -11.96
C ARG A 43 -16.47 5.79 -11.83
N PHE A 44 -16.59 6.37 -10.63
CA PHE A 44 -16.30 7.79 -10.37
C PHE A 44 -15.44 8.03 -9.11
N ASN A 45 -15.25 7.04 -8.25
CA ASN A 45 -14.44 7.13 -7.02
C ASN A 45 -13.55 5.89 -6.87
N ASP A 46 -12.69 5.63 -7.86
CA ASP A 46 -11.77 4.48 -7.87
C ASP A 46 -10.37 4.83 -8.38
N GLN A 47 -10.02 6.12 -8.34
CA GLN A 47 -8.70 6.60 -8.74
C GLN A 47 -7.59 5.90 -7.95
N TYR A 48 -6.52 5.59 -8.63
CA TYR A 48 -5.30 5.04 -8.04
C TYR A 48 -4.08 5.81 -8.51
N HIS A 49 -3.27 6.22 -7.55
CA HIS A 49 -1.99 6.84 -7.81
C HIS A 49 -0.92 6.19 -6.93
N ASN A 50 0.22 5.87 -7.51
CA ASN A 50 1.35 5.41 -6.75
C ASN A 50 2.67 5.88 -7.35
N GLU A 51 3.61 6.20 -6.48
CA GLU A 51 4.96 6.63 -6.82
C GLU A 51 5.97 5.80 -6.05
N ALA A 52 7.11 5.50 -6.67
CA ALA A 52 8.22 4.90 -5.95
C ALA A 52 9.56 5.37 -6.47
N VAL A 53 10.51 5.48 -5.55
CA VAL A 53 11.92 5.78 -5.82
C VAL A 53 12.76 4.70 -5.16
N ILE A 54 13.63 4.09 -5.95
CA ILE A 54 14.58 3.07 -5.51
C ILE A 54 15.98 3.55 -5.87
N GLY A 55 16.83 3.63 -4.87
CA GLY A 55 18.23 3.96 -5.03
C GLY A 55 19.13 2.92 -4.39
N LYS A 56 20.30 2.69 -5.00
CA LYS A 56 21.36 1.86 -4.42
C LYS A 56 22.70 2.52 -4.73
N ILE A 57 23.52 2.64 -3.70
CA ILE A 57 24.90 3.10 -3.80
C ILE A 57 25.80 2.15 -3.04
N GLY A 58 27.02 1.96 -3.50
CA GLY A 58 27.93 1.07 -2.82
C GLY A 58 29.36 1.18 -3.31
N VAL A 59 30.23 0.52 -2.59
CA VAL A 59 31.64 0.35 -2.92
C VAL A 59 32.01 -1.12 -2.96
N VAL A 60 32.95 -1.46 -3.83
CA VAL A 60 33.47 -2.82 -3.99
C VAL A 60 35.00 -2.82 -3.98
N GLY A 61 35.59 -3.93 -3.58
CA GLY A 61 37.04 -4.15 -3.68
C GLY A 61 37.88 -3.21 -2.81
N LYS A 62 37.39 -2.78 -1.65
CA LYS A 62 38.16 -1.99 -0.68
C LYS A 62 38.84 -2.90 0.35
N LYS A 63 39.97 -2.44 0.92
CA LYS A 63 40.67 -3.18 1.96
C LYS A 63 39.78 -3.56 3.16
N TRP A 64 38.82 -2.69 3.49
CA TRP A 64 37.90 -2.84 4.62
C TRP A 64 36.53 -3.49 4.25
N ALA A 65 36.19 -3.57 2.95
CA ALA A 65 34.96 -4.21 2.48
C ALA A 65 35.14 -4.73 1.05
N ASP A 66 34.84 -5.98 0.82
CA ASP A 66 34.76 -6.52 -0.55
C ASP A 66 33.49 -6.00 -1.23
N ARG A 67 32.41 -5.81 -0.45
CA ARG A 67 31.19 -5.13 -0.89
C ARG A 67 30.53 -4.43 0.30
N LEU A 68 30.23 -3.16 0.13
CA LEU A 68 29.30 -2.41 0.98
C LEU A 68 28.28 -1.76 0.09
N ALA A 69 27.00 -1.98 0.36
CA ALA A 69 25.90 -1.37 -0.37
C ALA A 69 24.85 -0.82 0.59
N LEU A 70 24.42 0.40 0.31
CA LEU A 70 23.27 1.05 0.92
C LEU A 70 22.17 1.12 -0.13
N SER A 71 20.99 0.64 0.21
CA SER A 71 19.81 0.76 -0.64
C SER A 71 18.74 1.56 0.07
N PHE A 72 17.93 2.20 -0.71
CA PHE A 72 16.84 3.03 -0.26
C PHE A 72 15.64 2.77 -1.16
N ASN A 73 14.49 2.52 -0.56
CA ASN A 73 13.22 2.40 -1.24
C ASN A 73 12.21 3.29 -0.53
N TYR A 74 11.59 4.18 -1.28
CA TYR A 74 10.46 4.99 -0.85
C TYR A 74 9.30 4.78 -1.80
N SER A 75 8.09 4.63 -1.27
CA SER A 75 6.88 4.61 -2.07
C SER A 75 5.75 5.36 -1.39
N TYR A 76 4.88 5.94 -2.20
CA TYR A 76 3.63 6.56 -1.79
C TYR A 76 2.50 5.98 -2.61
N PHE A 77 1.31 5.83 -2.03
CA PHE A 77 0.09 5.50 -2.75
C PHE A 77 -1.11 6.29 -2.24
N TYR A 78 -2.03 6.53 -3.16
CA TYR A 78 -3.38 7.03 -2.91
C TYR A 78 -4.36 6.15 -3.67
N LYS A 79 -5.44 5.74 -3.04
CA LYS A 79 -6.47 4.92 -3.64
C LYS A 79 -7.84 5.32 -3.15
N GLU A 80 -8.72 5.71 -4.06
CA GLU A 80 -10.15 5.85 -3.83
C GLU A 80 -10.82 4.47 -3.75
N ILE A 81 -11.91 4.39 -3.02
CA ILE A 81 -12.64 3.13 -2.79
C ILE A 81 -14.09 3.37 -3.10
N GLN A 82 -14.53 2.97 -4.28
CA GLN A 82 -15.93 3.17 -4.69
C GLN A 82 -16.88 2.11 -4.15
N THR A 83 -16.42 0.87 -3.95
CA THR A 83 -17.29 -0.20 -3.47
C THR A 83 -16.63 -1.01 -2.37
N GLY A 84 -17.45 -1.58 -1.48
CA GLY A 84 -17.02 -2.59 -0.54
C GLY A 84 -17.02 -4.00 -1.15
N VAL A 85 -17.29 -4.99 -0.31
CA VAL A 85 -17.44 -6.39 -0.74
C VAL A 85 -18.68 -6.56 -1.64
N TYR A 86 -19.72 -5.79 -1.38
CA TYR A 86 -20.93 -5.77 -2.19
C TYR A 86 -20.90 -4.58 -3.13
N GLN A 87 -21.10 -4.83 -4.43
CA GLN A 87 -21.09 -3.78 -5.46
C GLN A 87 -22.29 -2.83 -5.38
N ASP A 88 -23.36 -3.21 -4.72
CA ASP A 88 -24.57 -2.39 -4.57
C ASP A 88 -24.41 -1.29 -3.48
N VAL A 89 -23.33 -1.33 -2.71
CA VAL A 89 -22.96 -0.29 -1.75
C VAL A 89 -21.84 0.56 -2.32
N VAL A 90 -22.13 1.83 -2.53
CA VAL A 90 -21.25 2.77 -3.23
C VAL A 90 -20.72 3.81 -2.26
N PHE A 91 -19.43 4.08 -2.35
CA PHE A 91 -18.75 5.14 -1.61
C PHE A 91 -18.25 6.20 -2.60
N GLY A 92 -18.46 7.47 -2.29
CA GLY A 92 -18.08 8.58 -3.15
C GLY A 92 -16.88 9.37 -2.65
N GLU A 93 -16.53 9.24 -1.37
CA GLU A 93 -15.47 10.03 -0.74
C GLU A 93 -14.49 9.19 0.11
N LYS A 94 -14.69 7.88 0.15
CA LYS A 94 -13.82 6.97 0.90
C LYS A 94 -12.50 6.73 0.17
N PHE A 95 -11.38 6.82 0.90
CA PHE A 95 -10.07 6.58 0.32
C PHE A 95 -9.06 6.03 1.33
N ARG A 96 -7.94 5.55 0.78
CA ARG A 96 -6.74 5.16 1.52
C ARG A 96 -5.52 5.85 0.92
N LYS A 97 -4.57 6.23 1.78
CA LYS A 97 -3.26 6.71 1.34
C LYS A 97 -2.18 6.22 2.29
N GLY A 98 -0.97 6.16 1.82
CA GLY A 98 0.14 5.76 2.68
C GLY A 98 1.48 5.92 2.01
N HIS A 99 2.52 5.74 2.81
CA HIS A 99 3.88 5.70 2.33
C HIS A 99 4.68 4.61 3.02
N SER A 100 5.70 4.16 2.34
CA SER A 100 6.67 3.18 2.84
C SER A 100 8.08 3.72 2.66
N LEU A 101 8.91 3.53 3.67
CA LEU A 101 10.33 3.82 3.65
C LEU A 101 11.11 2.57 4.07
N ALA A 102 12.00 2.09 3.21
CA ALA A 102 12.76 0.87 3.45
C ALA A 102 14.25 1.02 3.09
N PRO A 103 15.06 1.63 3.97
CA PRO A 103 16.51 1.59 3.83
C PRO A 103 17.08 0.21 4.16
N SER A 104 18.14 -0.17 3.47
CA SER A 104 18.87 -1.41 3.75
C SER A 104 20.38 -1.25 3.60
N LEU A 105 21.10 -2.06 4.35
CA LEU A 105 22.56 -2.18 4.36
C LEU A 105 22.96 -3.60 4.03
N GLU A 106 23.95 -3.76 3.16
CA GLU A 106 24.63 -5.01 2.91
C GLU A 106 26.15 -4.79 3.05
N TYR A 107 26.79 -5.55 3.91
CA TYR A 107 28.24 -5.55 4.07
C TYR A 107 28.78 -6.96 3.90
N TYR A 108 29.76 -7.11 3.05
CA TYR A 108 30.46 -8.37 2.82
C TYR A 108 31.95 -8.17 2.88
N LYS A 109 32.63 -9.07 3.60
CA LYS A 109 34.08 -9.08 3.73
C LYS A 109 34.60 -10.49 3.78
N LYS A 110 35.51 -10.82 2.85
CA LYS A 110 36.30 -12.03 2.86
C LYS A 110 37.51 -11.88 3.80
N ASN A 111 37.90 -12.99 4.40
CA ASN A 111 39.07 -13.05 5.28
C ASN A 111 39.02 -11.96 6.37
N LEU A 112 37.86 -11.73 6.99
CA LEU A 112 37.71 -10.78 8.07
C LEU A 112 38.45 -11.24 9.32
N PHE A 113 39.40 -10.45 9.83
CA PHE A 113 40.27 -10.71 10.97
C PHE A 113 41.24 -11.89 10.78
N VAL A 114 40.76 -13.05 10.28
CA VAL A 114 41.56 -14.24 10.03
C VAL A 114 41.32 -14.76 8.62
N LYS A 115 42.34 -15.45 8.09
CA LYS A 115 42.23 -16.08 6.74
C LYS A 115 41.10 -17.12 6.73
N ASN A 116 40.36 -17.18 5.65
CA ASN A 116 39.24 -18.09 5.41
C ASN A 116 37.97 -17.82 6.26
N LEU A 117 37.89 -16.70 6.98
CA LEU A 117 36.66 -16.27 7.65
C LEU A 117 35.98 -15.19 6.83
N ASP A 118 34.85 -15.51 6.25
CA ASP A 118 34.00 -14.56 5.49
C ASP A 118 32.84 -14.09 6.36
N LEU A 119 32.51 -12.80 6.24
CA LEU A 119 31.38 -12.18 6.91
C LEU A 119 30.40 -11.59 5.90
N LEU A 120 29.11 -11.87 6.09
CA LEU A 120 28.00 -11.19 5.46
C LEU A 120 27.09 -10.61 6.55
N LEU A 121 26.92 -9.31 6.54
CA LEU A 121 25.96 -8.58 7.36
C LEU A 121 24.91 -7.95 6.44
N THR A 122 23.64 -8.21 6.71
CA THR A 122 22.53 -7.49 6.11
C THR A 122 21.67 -6.88 7.21
N ALA A 123 21.21 -5.66 6.98
CA ALA A 123 20.26 -5.00 7.88
C ALA A 123 19.26 -4.24 7.04
N ASN A 124 17.99 -4.28 7.41
CA ASN A 124 16.95 -3.49 6.79
C ASN A 124 15.95 -2.95 7.82
N TYR A 125 15.43 -1.80 7.51
CA TYR A 125 14.39 -1.15 8.26
C TYR A 125 13.18 -0.93 7.37
N ASN A 126 11.99 -1.17 7.88
CA ASN A 126 10.73 -0.88 7.21
C ASN A 126 9.89 0.05 8.07
N HIS A 127 9.44 1.13 7.48
CA HIS A 127 8.45 2.03 8.08
C HIS A 127 7.31 2.20 7.09
N ASN A 128 6.17 1.61 7.41
CA ASN A 128 4.94 1.73 6.63
C ASN A 128 3.93 2.56 7.42
N LEU A 129 3.33 3.52 6.76
CA LEU A 129 2.23 4.33 7.29
C LEU A 129 1.06 4.25 6.32
N THR A 130 -0.12 3.93 6.85
CA THR A 130 -1.35 3.86 6.07
C THR A 130 -2.46 4.59 6.80
N ASN A 131 -3.12 5.52 6.11
CA ASN A 131 -4.31 6.22 6.56
C ASN A 131 -5.53 5.67 5.82
N ASN A 132 -6.57 5.29 6.59
CA ASN A 132 -7.88 4.93 6.05
C ASN A 132 -8.85 6.04 6.43
N VAL A 133 -9.53 6.60 5.43
CA VAL A 133 -10.41 7.75 5.59
C VAL A 133 -11.79 7.44 5.04
N ASP A 134 -12.77 7.47 5.93
CA ASP A 134 -14.20 7.36 5.68
C ASP A 134 -14.91 8.31 6.64
N THR A 135 -14.97 9.58 6.28
CA THR A 135 -15.43 10.67 7.16
C THR A 135 -16.62 11.45 6.61
N ALA A 136 -17.02 11.15 5.38
CA ALA A 136 -18.13 11.85 4.72
C ALA A 136 -19.45 11.60 5.42
N SER A 137 -20.34 12.57 5.38
CA SER A 137 -21.72 12.48 5.86
C SER A 137 -22.72 12.23 4.74
N ARG A 138 -22.25 11.81 3.59
CA ARG A 138 -23.03 11.55 2.39
C ARG A 138 -23.14 10.07 2.10
N ALA A 139 -24.22 9.66 1.45
CA ALA A 139 -24.36 8.33 0.87
C ALA A 139 -24.67 8.44 -0.60
N TYR A 140 -23.95 7.70 -1.40
CA TYR A 140 -23.95 7.75 -2.85
C TYR A 140 -24.66 6.56 -3.48
N ASN A 141 -25.20 6.75 -4.68
CA ASN A 141 -25.58 5.67 -5.57
C ASN A 141 -24.60 5.57 -6.75
N TRP A 142 -24.80 4.57 -7.62
CA TRP A 142 -23.94 4.36 -8.80
C TRP A 142 -23.99 5.45 -9.86
N ARG A 143 -24.96 6.36 -9.80
CA ARG A 143 -25.02 7.54 -10.69
C ARG A 143 -24.24 8.73 -10.14
N GLY A 144 -23.63 8.61 -8.94
CA GLY A 144 -22.96 9.71 -8.25
C GLY A 144 -23.93 10.67 -7.56
N GLU A 145 -25.21 10.34 -7.53
CA GLU A 145 -26.21 11.09 -6.76
C GLU A 145 -26.03 10.77 -5.27
N PHE A 146 -26.25 11.74 -4.39
CA PHE A 146 -26.08 11.56 -2.97
C PHE A 146 -27.19 12.21 -2.14
N TYR A 147 -27.33 11.76 -0.92
CA TYR A 147 -28.12 12.43 0.11
C TYR A 147 -27.28 12.60 1.39
N GLU A 148 -27.59 13.63 2.17
CA GLU A 148 -26.93 13.85 3.45
C GLU A 148 -27.44 12.83 4.50
N ARG A 149 -26.49 12.24 5.22
CA ARG A 149 -26.78 11.32 6.32
C ARG A 149 -26.67 12.04 7.65
N GLY A 150 -27.41 11.59 8.64
CA GLY A 150 -27.28 12.07 10.01
C GLY A 150 -26.03 11.55 10.75
N SER A 151 -25.27 10.66 10.12
CA SER A 151 -24.06 10.07 10.68
C SER A 151 -22.88 10.22 9.72
N ARG A 152 -21.67 10.34 10.26
CA ARG A 152 -20.43 10.38 9.48
C ARG A 152 -19.93 8.97 9.14
N GLY A 153 -19.24 8.88 8.02
CA GLY A 153 -18.74 7.64 7.43
C GLY A 153 -19.74 7.03 6.47
N GLU A 154 -19.31 6.76 5.24
CA GLU A 154 -20.15 6.15 4.19
C GLU A 154 -20.44 4.68 4.51
N GLN A 155 -19.47 3.96 5.03
CA GLN A 155 -19.64 2.62 5.60
C GLN A 155 -19.65 2.66 7.11
N SER A 156 -18.58 3.22 7.69
CA SER A 156 -18.42 3.43 9.11
C SER A 156 -17.38 4.55 9.31
N TYR A 157 -17.63 5.46 10.24
CA TYR A 157 -16.67 6.53 10.49
C TYR A 157 -15.28 5.96 10.77
N GLN A 158 -14.33 6.35 9.94
CA GLN A 158 -12.95 5.97 10.09
C GLN A 158 -12.02 7.13 9.67
N ASN A 159 -11.10 7.47 10.55
CA ASN A 159 -9.97 8.34 10.27
C ASN A 159 -8.79 7.77 11.07
N SER A 160 -8.27 6.65 10.57
CA SER A 160 -7.27 5.88 11.29
C SER A 160 -5.93 5.91 10.59
N GLU A 161 -4.87 6.01 11.40
CA GLU A 161 -3.50 5.88 10.97
C GLU A 161 -2.91 4.59 11.52
N SER A 162 -2.40 3.74 10.64
CA SER A 162 -1.67 2.52 10.99
C SER A 162 -0.19 2.71 10.70
N LYS A 163 0.64 2.53 11.71
CA LYS A 163 2.11 2.58 11.62
C LYS A 163 2.69 1.21 11.89
N ASN A 164 3.52 0.75 10.96
CA ASN A 164 4.29 -0.47 11.14
C ASN A 164 5.78 -0.15 10.98
N LYS A 165 6.60 -0.55 11.98
CA LYS A 165 8.04 -0.36 11.99
C LYS A 165 8.71 -1.68 12.32
N ASN A 166 9.55 -2.16 11.41
CA ASN A 166 10.27 -3.43 11.57
C ASN A 166 11.75 -3.25 11.30
N TRP A 167 12.57 -3.90 12.12
CA TRP A 167 13.99 -4.07 11.89
C TRP A 167 14.27 -5.54 11.65
N ASN A 168 15.04 -5.84 10.62
CA ASN A 168 15.56 -7.18 10.37
C ASN A 168 17.05 -7.07 10.12
N GLY A 169 17.79 -8.01 10.69
CA GLY A 169 19.23 -8.12 10.49
C GLY A 169 19.65 -9.57 10.44
N THR A 170 20.62 -9.86 9.59
CA THR A 170 21.26 -11.18 9.53
C THR A 170 22.76 -10.98 9.53
N LEU A 171 23.42 -11.67 10.43
CA LEU A 171 24.86 -11.82 10.46
C LEU A 171 25.20 -13.27 10.11
N ARG A 172 25.96 -13.48 9.04
CA ARG A 172 26.44 -14.79 8.64
C ARG A 172 27.95 -14.79 8.57
N MET A 173 28.55 -15.74 9.26
CA MET A 173 29.98 -16.01 9.21
C MET A 173 30.23 -17.39 8.61
N ASN A 174 31.12 -17.48 7.63
CA ASN A 174 31.54 -18.73 7.01
C ASN A 174 33.04 -18.90 7.26
N TYR A 175 33.41 -19.99 7.89
CA TYR A 175 34.80 -20.36 8.07
C TYR A 175 35.14 -21.59 7.21
N HIS A 176 36.10 -21.42 6.32
CA HIS A 176 36.50 -22.45 5.37
C HIS A 176 37.77 -23.18 5.89
N ILE A 177 37.71 -24.52 6.03
CA ILE A 177 38.83 -25.37 6.36
C ILE A 177 39.20 -26.24 5.17
N GLY A 178 40.32 -25.89 4.53
CA GLY A 178 40.70 -26.53 3.27
C GLY A 178 39.65 -26.25 2.17
N GLU A 179 39.57 -27.16 1.21
CA GLU A 179 38.62 -27.07 0.10
C GLU A 179 37.29 -27.81 0.37
N ALA A 180 37.26 -28.65 1.40
CA ALA A 180 36.15 -29.61 1.59
C ALA A 180 35.15 -29.21 2.69
N HIS A 181 35.52 -28.34 3.64
CA HIS A 181 34.69 -28.08 4.81
C HIS A 181 34.40 -26.59 4.97
N THR A 182 33.13 -26.26 5.18
CA THR A 182 32.67 -24.89 5.52
C THR A 182 31.77 -24.95 6.74
N PHE A 183 32.13 -24.20 7.77
CA PHE A 183 31.28 -23.99 8.93
C PHE A 183 30.56 -22.66 8.77
N THR A 184 29.24 -22.70 8.85
CA THR A 184 28.38 -21.51 8.76
C THR A 184 27.75 -21.25 10.11
N PHE A 185 27.85 -20.01 10.56
CA PHE A 185 27.17 -19.48 11.74
C PHE A 185 26.28 -18.31 11.31
N SER A 186 25.02 -18.33 11.69
CA SER A 186 24.04 -17.28 11.39
C SER A 186 23.07 -17.08 12.55
#